data_3a1d519b93f11070951fb48075dacb7b
#
_entry.id   3a1d519b93f11070951fb48075dacb7b
#
_cell.length_a   1.000
_cell.length_b   1.000
_cell.length_c   1.000
_cell.angle_alpha   90.00
_cell.angle_beta   90.00
_cell.angle_gamma   90.00
#
_symmetry.space_group_name_H-M   'P 1'
#
loop_
_entity.id
_entity.type
_entity.pdbx_description
1 polymer ?
#
loop_
_entity_poly.entity_id
_entity_poly.type
_entity_poly.pdbx_seq_one_letter_code
_entity_poly.pdbx_strand_id
1 'polypeptide(L)'
;MKRIFIIAVTLALAAFIVPQKKKIKIYLIGDSTMCLYETNRAPLTGWGMPFANFFDSTVTIENKARGGRSTRTFISENRWQPIVDSLNEGDYVLIQFGHNDEAKEERYKDRYTPVPDYKTNLIKFITESRAKKAIPVLITPVTRMRFDAAGKIQET
;
A
#
# COMPACT_ATOMS: atom_id res chain seq x y z
N MET A 1 -31.86 -41.14 28.31
CA MET A 1 -32.24 -40.53 27.03
C MET A 1 -32.01 -38.99 27.01
N LYS A 2 -32.52 -38.20 27.98
CA LYS A 2 -32.33 -36.71 27.98
C LYS A 2 -30.87 -36.27 27.99
N ARG A 3 -29.97 -36.92 28.75
CA ARG A 3 -28.54 -36.58 28.82
C ARG A 3 -27.78 -36.84 27.52
N ILE A 4 -28.10 -37.93 26.82
CA ILE A 4 -27.50 -38.28 25.51
C ILE A 4 -27.94 -37.28 24.44
N PHE A 5 -29.18 -36.82 24.48
CA PHE A 5 -29.72 -35.84 23.53
C PHE A 5 -29.06 -34.47 23.73
N ILE A 6 -28.79 -34.01 24.99
CA ILE A 6 -28.09 -32.75 25.27
C ILE A 6 -26.64 -32.80 24.78
N ILE A 7 -25.93 -33.92 24.96
CA ILE A 7 -24.55 -34.08 24.48
C ILE A 7 -24.51 -34.06 22.94
N ALA A 8 -25.45 -34.71 22.25
CA ALA A 8 -25.54 -34.71 20.80
C ALA A 8 -25.81 -33.30 20.23
N VAL A 9 -26.67 -32.50 20.89
CA VAL A 9 -26.99 -31.13 20.49
C VAL A 9 -25.80 -30.20 20.71
N THR A 10 -25.04 -30.35 21.82
CA THR A 10 -23.82 -29.55 22.07
C THR A 10 -22.71 -29.89 21.07
N LEU A 11 -22.50 -31.13 20.72
CA LEU A 11 -21.55 -31.56 19.69
C LEU A 11 -21.93 -31.05 18.30
N ALA A 12 -23.22 -31.06 17.94
CA ALA A 12 -23.72 -30.52 16.68
C ALA A 12 -23.52 -29.01 16.57
N LEU A 13 -23.74 -28.23 17.65
CA LEU A 13 -23.50 -26.80 17.70
C LEU A 13 -22.00 -26.44 17.60
N ALA A 14 -21.13 -27.27 18.22
CA ALA A 14 -19.68 -27.03 18.12
C ALA A 14 -19.13 -27.27 16.69
N ALA A 15 -19.75 -28.13 15.90
CA ALA A 15 -19.36 -28.42 14.51
C ALA A 15 -19.60 -27.24 13.54
N PHE A 16 -20.41 -26.23 13.93
CA PHE A 16 -20.67 -25.04 13.11
C PHE A 16 -19.73 -23.85 13.39
N ILE A 17 -18.79 -23.98 14.33
CA ILE A 17 -17.75 -22.97 14.52
C ILE A 17 -16.66 -23.18 13.46
N VAL A 18 -16.97 -22.80 12.22
CA VAL A 18 -15.95 -22.68 11.18
C VAL A 18 -15.10 -21.46 11.53
N PRO A 19 -13.79 -21.60 11.77
CA PRO A 19 -12.95 -20.45 12.01
C PRO A 19 -13.00 -19.52 10.78
N GLN A 20 -13.61 -18.36 10.97
CA GLN A 20 -13.67 -17.37 9.90
C GLN A 20 -12.26 -16.90 9.59
N LYS A 21 -11.78 -17.12 8.35
CA LYS A 21 -10.47 -16.64 7.93
C LYS A 21 -10.40 -15.14 8.18
N LYS A 22 -9.38 -14.69 8.91
CA LYS A 22 -9.15 -13.27 9.17
C LYS A 22 -9.01 -12.55 7.83
N LYS A 23 -9.85 -11.55 7.58
CA LYS A 23 -9.72 -10.68 6.40
C LYS A 23 -8.53 -9.76 6.62
N ILE A 24 -7.66 -9.66 5.64
CA ILE A 24 -6.47 -8.81 5.65
C ILE A 24 -6.69 -7.69 4.63
N LYS A 25 -6.33 -6.46 5.01
CA LYS A 25 -6.24 -5.36 4.05
C LYS A 25 -4.79 -5.09 3.69
N ILE A 26 -4.57 -4.78 2.43
CA ILE A 26 -3.27 -4.32 1.92
C ILE A 26 -3.49 -2.92 1.36
N TYR A 27 -2.93 -1.94 2.02
CA TYR A 27 -2.92 -0.55 1.56
C TYR A 27 -1.72 -0.32 0.66
N LEU A 28 -1.95 0.21 -0.54
CA LEU A 28 -0.91 0.64 -1.45
C LEU A 28 -0.79 2.14 -1.36
N ILE A 29 0.38 2.66 -0.95
CA ILE A 29 0.70 4.08 -0.91
C ILE A 29 1.90 4.36 -1.80
N GLY A 30 1.77 5.35 -2.68
CA GLY A 30 2.80 5.62 -3.67
C GLY A 30 2.36 6.65 -4.70
N ASP A 31 3.08 6.67 -5.79
CA ASP A 31 2.93 7.61 -6.88
C ASP A 31 2.23 7.04 -8.13
N SER A 32 2.51 7.63 -9.30
CA SER A 32 1.91 7.24 -10.59
C SER A 32 2.25 5.84 -11.05
N THR A 33 3.37 5.26 -10.58
CA THR A 33 3.78 3.91 -10.99
C THR A 33 2.90 2.82 -10.36
N MET A 34 2.24 3.15 -9.25
CA MET A 34 1.40 2.24 -8.47
C MET A 34 -0.10 2.58 -8.57
N CYS A 35 -0.47 3.85 -8.86
CA CYS A 35 -1.82 4.36 -8.69
C CYS A 35 -2.86 3.76 -9.66
N LEU A 36 -4.13 4.03 -9.36
CA LEU A 36 -5.23 3.76 -10.28
C LEU A 36 -5.29 4.86 -11.35
N TYR A 37 -5.49 4.44 -12.60
CA TYR A 37 -5.81 5.33 -13.72
C TYR A 37 -7.24 5.11 -14.17
N GLU A 38 -7.88 6.19 -14.61
CA GLU A 38 -9.20 6.13 -15.24
C GLU A 38 -9.09 5.42 -16.60
N THR A 39 -10.18 4.76 -17.01
CA THR A 39 -10.22 3.97 -18.27
C THR A 39 -9.91 4.78 -19.50
N ASN A 40 -10.26 6.08 -19.53
CA ASN A 40 -9.92 7.01 -20.62
C ASN A 40 -8.43 7.33 -20.72
N ARG A 41 -7.60 6.89 -19.77
CA ARG A 41 -6.14 7.04 -19.76
C ARG A 41 -5.43 5.80 -20.29
N ALA A 42 -6.17 4.77 -20.73
CA ALA A 42 -5.54 3.57 -21.31
C ALA A 42 -4.60 3.95 -22.48
N PRO A 43 -3.43 3.27 -22.61
CA PRO A 43 -2.98 2.08 -21.90
C PRO A 43 -2.21 2.33 -20.60
N LEU A 44 -2.25 3.54 -20.03
CA LEU A 44 -1.57 3.82 -18.77
C LEU A 44 -2.10 2.94 -17.64
N THR A 45 -1.18 2.24 -16.98
CA THR A 45 -1.49 1.30 -15.90
C THR A 45 -0.47 1.46 -14.78
N GLY A 46 -0.93 1.73 -13.57
CA GLY A 46 -0.10 1.55 -12.37
C GLY A 46 -0.11 0.07 -11.98
N TRP A 47 1.01 -0.47 -11.53
CA TRP A 47 1.08 -1.90 -11.17
C TRP A 47 0.08 -2.31 -10.08
N GLY A 48 -0.33 -1.36 -9.25
CA GLY A 48 -1.37 -1.59 -8.23
C GLY A 48 -2.78 -1.84 -8.80
N MET A 49 -3.03 -1.57 -10.09
CA MET A 49 -4.33 -1.84 -10.71
C MET A 49 -4.60 -3.35 -10.84
N PRO A 50 -3.69 -4.15 -11.46
CA PRO A 50 -3.89 -5.59 -11.56
C PRO A 50 -3.57 -6.35 -10.26
N PHE A 51 -2.98 -5.69 -9.26
CA PHE A 51 -2.47 -6.37 -8.07
C PHE A 51 -3.54 -7.15 -7.30
N ALA A 52 -4.78 -6.62 -7.26
CA ALA A 52 -5.91 -7.30 -6.61
C ALA A 52 -6.25 -8.67 -7.23
N ASN A 53 -5.92 -8.88 -8.51
CA ASN A 53 -6.23 -10.13 -9.22
C ASN A 53 -5.40 -11.33 -8.73
N PHE A 54 -4.37 -11.10 -7.93
CA PHE A 54 -3.50 -12.15 -7.40
C PHE A 54 -3.96 -12.69 -6.03
N PHE A 55 -5.09 -12.21 -5.50
CA PHE A 55 -5.60 -12.56 -4.18
C PHE A 55 -7.02 -13.08 -4.25
N ASP A 56 -7.37 -13.92 -3.29
CA ASP A 56 -8.74 -14.40 -3.08
C ASP A 56 -9.56 -13.39 -2.22
N SER A 57 -10.81 -13.73 -1.94
CA SER A 57 -11.73 -12.87 -1.16
C SER A 57 -11.34 -12.65 0.31
N THR A 58 -10.27 -13.29 0.79
CA THR A 58 -9.75 -13.08 2.15
C THR A 58 -8.84 -11.85 2.25
N VAL A 59 -8.41 -11.30 1.10
CA VAL A 59 -7.57 -10.11 1.00
C VAL A 59 -8.33 -8.98 0.29
N THR A 60 -8.27 -7.79 0.86
CA THR A 60 -8.80 -6.57 0.25
C THR A 60 -7.65 -5.63 -0.10
N ILE A 61 -7.55 -5.20 -1.34
CA ILE A 61 -6.55 -4.23 -1.79
C ILE A 61 -7.16 -2.82 -1.78
N GLU A 62 -6.58 -1.94 -0.97
CA GLU A 62 -6.93 -0.53 -0.87
C GLU A 62 -5.84 0.32 -1.55
N ASN A 63 -5.95 0.52 -2.87
CA ASN A 63 -4.97 1.34 -3.59
C ASN A 63 -5.24 2.83 -3.35
N LYS A 64 -4.44 3.44 -2.47
CA LYS A 64 -4.46 4.86 -2.11
C LYS A 64 -3.36 5.66 -2.79
N ALA A 65 -2.52 5.01 -3.63
CA ALA A 65 -1.49 5.70 -4.39
C ALA A 65 -2.08 6.77 -5.33
N ARG A 66 -1.34 7.86 -5.54
CA ARG A 66 -1.81 8.97 -6.36
C ARG A 66 -0.70 9.52 -7.25
N GLY A 67 -0.98 9.62 -8.55
CA GLY A 67 -0.03 10.16 -9.52
C GLY A 67 0.50 11.54 -9.13
N GLY A 68 1.80 11.75 -9.29
CA GLY A 68 2.48 13.01 -9.01
C GLY A 68 2.77 13.29 -7.52
N ARG A 69 2.50 12.36 -6.61
CA ARG A 69 2.77 12.57 -5.18
C ARG A 69 4.13 12.05 -4.79
N SER A 70 4.85 12.88 -4.04
CA SER A 70 6.02 12.51 -3.26
C SER A 70 5.61 12.12 -1.84
N THR A 71 6.55 11.65 -1.02
CA THR A 71 6.30 11.42 0.41
C THR A 71 5.81 12.69 1.09
N ARG A 72 6.42 13.85 0.77
CA ARG A 72 6.04 15.18 1.28
C ARG A 72 4.58 15.51 0.95
N THR A 73 4.21 15.46 -0.33
CA THR A 73 2.85 15.86 -0.75
C THR A 73 1.80 14.85 -0.29
N PHE A 74 2.14 13.57 -0.19
CA PHE A 74 1.22 12.57 0.35
C PHE A 74 0.87 12.84 1.81
N ILE A 75 1.81 13.34 2.60
CA ILE A 75 1.59 13.74 3.99
C ILE A 75 0.85 15.09 4.04
N SER A 76 1.34 16.13 3.33
CA SER A 76 0.80 17.49 3.41
C SER A 76 -0.63 17.63 2.88
N GLU A 77 -1.03 16.77 1.93
CA GLU A 77 -2.40 16.68 1.43
C GLU A 77 -3.33 15.83 2.34
N ASN A 78 -2.86 15.47 3.52
CA ASN A 78 -3.58 14.62 4.47
C ASN A 78 -4.05 13.27 3.89
N ARG A 79 -3.27 12.67 2.98
CA ARG A 79 -3.59 11.36 2.39
C ARG A 79 -3.20 10.21 3.30
N TRP A 80 -2.23 10.42 4.16
CA TRP A 80 -1.71 9.38 5.05
C TRP A 80 -2.59 9.16 6.29
N GLN A 81 -3.05 10.24 6.94
CA GLN A 81 -3.78 10.13 8.21
C GLN A 81 -5.03 9.25 8.13
N PRO A 82 -5.91 9.36 7.11
CA PRO A 82 -7.08 8.48 7.00
C PRO A 82 -6.72 7.00 6.86
N ILE A 83 -5.53 6.68 6.31
CA ILE A 83 -5.04 5.30 6.23
C ILE A 83 -4.67 4.82 7.63
N VAL A 84 -3.87 5.60 8.38
CA VAL A 84 -3.48 5.28 9.76
C VAL A 84 -4.71 5.02 10.64
N ASP A 85 -5.74 5.86 10.50
CA ASP A 85 -6.97 5.74 11.28
C ASP A 85 -7.74 4.45 10.96
N SER A 86 -7.58 3.92 9.75
CA SER A 86 -8.27 2.72 9.24
C SER A 86 -7.47 1.43 9.42
N LEU A 87 -6.17 1.51 9.81
CA LEU A 87 -5.31 0.34 9.97
C LEU A 87 -5.73 -0.53 11.14
N ASN A 88 -5.70 -1.83 10.92
CA ASN A 88 -5.91 -2.85 11.94
C ASN A 88 -4.67 -3.75 12.08
N GLU A 89 -4.59 -4.46 13.20
CA GLU A 89 -3.54 -5.44 13.44
C GLU A 89 -3.52 -6.51 12.34
N GLY A 90 -2.35 -6.67 11.70
CA GLY A 90 -2.10 -7.62 10.64
C GLY A 90 -2.42 -7.12 9.23
N ASP A 91 -2.89 -5.87 9.07
CA ASP A 91 -2.96 -5.23 7.75
C ASP A 91 -1.55 -4.93 7.22
N TYR A 92 -1.42 -4.80 5.91
CA TYR A 92 -0.16 -4.46 5.25
C TYR A 92 -0.22 -3.05 4.68
N VAL A 93 0.93 -2.37 4.68
CA VAL A 93 1.11 -1.09 4.00
C VAL A 93 2.30 -1.21 3.06
N LEU A 94 2.05 -1.28 1.76
CA LEU A 94 3.07 -1.29 0.71
C LEU A 94 3.39 0.15 0.32
N ILE A 95 4.65 0.55 0.49
CA ILE A 95 5.10 1.95 0.40
C ILE A 95 6.10 2.07 -0.75
N GLN A 96 5.73 2.79 -1.82
CA GLN A 96 6.59 3.03 -2.98
C GLN A 96 6.56 4.50 -3.39
N PHE A 97 7.60 5.24 -3.06
CA PHE A 97 7.83 6.63 -3.45
C PHE A 97 9.26 6.81 -3.93
N GLY A 98 9.53 7.93 -4.59
CA GLY A 98 10.88 8.32 -5.02
C GLY A 98 10.83 9.22 -6.25
N HIS A 99 10.14 8.82 -7.32
CA HIS A 99 10.13 9.54 -8.59
C HIS A 99 9.72 11.03 -8.50
N ASN A 100 8.85 11.37 -7.57
CA ASN A 100 8.45 12.76 -7.36
C ASN A 100 9.29 13.42 -6.27
N ASP A 101 9.82 12.65 -5.34
CA ASP A 101 10.71 13.15 -4.29
C ASP A 101 12.04 13.64 -4.87
N GLU A 102 12.56 13.00 -5.92
CA GLU A 102 13.80 13.41 -6.62
C GLU A 102 13.65 14.60 -7.59
N ALA A 103 12.42 15.01 -7.90
CA ALA A 103 12.13 16.00 -8.94
C ALA A 103 12.54 17.42 -8.52
N LYS A 104 13.74 17.85 -8.93
CA LYS A 104 14.36 19.16 -8.57
C LYS A 104 13.96 20.32 -9.47
N GLU A 105 13.27 20.06 -10.60
CA GLU A 105 12.87 21.11 -11.53
C GLU A 105 11.91 22.10 -10.84
N GLU A 106 12.05 23.39 -11.12
CA GLU A 106 11.27 24.48 -10.49
C GLU A 106 9.75 24.22 -10.54
N ARG A 107 9.24 23.72 -11.68
CA ARG A 107 7.81 23.35 -11.82
C ARG A 107 7.34 22.25 -10.87
N TYR A 108 8.26 21.56 -10.21
CA TYR A 108 8.00 20.43 -9.30
C TYR A 108 8.49 20.67 -7.87
N LYS A 109 8.90 21.91 -7.53
CA LYS A 109 9.44 22.27 -6.22
C LYS A 109 8.57 21.81 -5.04
N ASP A 110 7.26 21.81 -5.21
CA ASP A 110 6.32 21.42 -4.14
C ASP A 110 6.40 19.92 -3.80
N ARG A 111 6.84 19.09 -4.75
CA ARG A 111 7.01 17.63 -4.53
C ARG A 111 8.43 17.28 -4.11
N TYR A 112 9.40 18.08 -4.52
CA TYR A 112 10.80 17.77 -4.21
C TYR A 112 10.97 17.57 -2.71
N THR A 113 11.58 16.46 -2.34
CA THR A 113 11.83 16.07 -0.96
C THR A 113 13.31 15.71 -0.82
N PRO A 114 14.11 16.56 -0.13
CA PRO A 114 15.51 16.25 0.13
C PRO A 114 15.67 14.89 0.82
N VAL A 115 16.79 14.21 0.58
CA VAL A 115 17.04 12.86 1.10
C VAL A 115 16.82 12.73 2.61
N PRO A 116 17.24 13.68 3.47
CA PRO A 116 16.96 13.60 4.91
C PRO A 116 15.46 13.62 5.22
N ASP A 117 14.68 14.49 4.54
CA ASP A 117 13.24 14.61 4.73
C ASP A 117 12.52 13.38 4.18
N TYR A 118 12.96 12.86 3.02
CA TYR A 118 12.44 11.60 2.45
C TYR A 118 12.59 10.44 3.43
N LYS A 119 13.78 10.28 4.04
CA LYS A 119 14.02 9.26 5.07
C LYS A 119 13.10 9.46 6.29
N THR A 120 12.94 10.70 6.75
CA THR A 120 12.06 11.04 7.87
C THR A 120 10.61 10.65 7.55
N ASN A 121 10.14 10.95 6.34
CA ASN A 121 8.78 10.60 5.91
C ASN A 121 8.58 9.08 5.81
N LEU A 122 9.56 8.33 5.31
CA LEU A 122 9.50 6.86 5.29
C LEU A 122 9.46 6.29 6.72
N ILE A 123 10.28 6.82 7.62
CA ILE A 123 10.29 6.43 9.04
C ILE A 123 8.91 6.69 9.66
N LYS A 124 8.29 7.83 9.36
CA LYS A 124 6.93 8.15 9.82
C LYS A 124 5.93 7.07 9.36
N PHE A 125 5.90 6.73 8.07
CA PHE A 125 5.00 5.70 7.55
C PHE A 125 5.21 4.35 8.24
N ILE A 126 6.48 3.95 8.43
CA ILE A 126 6.84 2.68 9.10
C ILE A 126 6.38 2.69 10.57
N THR A 127 6.72 3.74 11.29
CA THR A 127 6.49 3.83 12.74
C THR A 127 5.00 3.85 13.05
N GLU A 128 4.22 4.66 12.32
CA GLU A 128 2.79 4.78 12.53
C GLU A 128 2.03 3.52 12.10
N SER A 129 2.48 2.84 11.02
CA SER A 129 1.94 1.52 10.67
C SER A 129 2.17 0.51 11.79
N ARG A 130 3.40 0.44 12.32
CA ARG A 130 3.76 -0.48 13.41
C ARG A 130 3.01 -0.17 14.70
N ALA A 131 2.76 1.11 15.00
CA ALA A 131 1.95 1.51 16.16
C ALA A 131 0.53 0.95 16.10
N LYS A 132 0.00 0.72 14.89
CA LYS A 132 -1.28 0.04 14.64
C LYS A 132 -1.14 -1.49 14.53
N LYS A 133 0.04 -2.04 14.78
CA LYS A 133 0.40 -3.45 14.57
C LYS A 133 0.19 -3.91 13.12
N ALA A 134 0.19 -2.99 12.16
CA ALA A 134 0.23 -3.26 10.74
C ALA A 134 1.68 -3.51 10.29
N ILE A 135 1.83 -4.13 9.13
CA ILE A 135 3.10 -4.58 8.58
C ILE A 135 3.50 -3.65 7.42
N PRO A 136 4.42 -2.69 7.63
CA PRO A 136 4.94 -1.87 6.54
C PRO A 136 5.92 -2.63 5.67
N VAL A 137 5.82 -2.47 4.35
CA VAL A 137 6.71 -3.04 3.34
C VAL A 137 7.21 -1.91 2.44
N LEU A 138 8.51 -1.65 2.47
CA LEU A 138 9.13 -0.70 1.54
C LEU A 138 9.40 -1.38 0.19
N ILE A 139 8.99 -0.71 -0.87
CA ILE A 139 9.21 -1.15 -2.25
C ILE A 139 10.07 -0.09 -2.93
N THR A 140 11.15 -0.53 -3.59
CA THR A 140 11.99 0.37 -4.38
C THR A 140 11.21 0.95 -5.56
N PRO A 141 11.43 2.22 -5.91
CA PRO A 141 10.87 2.79 -7.14
C PRO A 141 11.30 1.98 -8.37
N VAL A 142 10.43 1.92 -9.38
CA VAL A 142 10.79 1.34 -10.69
C VAL A 142 11.91 2.16 -11.33
N THR A 143 12.90 1.49 -11.88
CA THR A 143 14.00 2.14 -12.61
C THR A 143 13.44 2.88 -13.84
N ARG A 144 13.86 4.14 -14.04
CA ARG A 144 13.51 4.89 -15.22
C ARG A 144 14.24 4.34 -16.44
N MET A 145 13.57 4.24 -17.58
CA MET A 145 14.17 3.86 -18.86
C MET A 145 14.99 5.02 -19.44
N ARG A 146 16.01 5.47 -18.72
CA ARG A 146 16.97 6.48 -19.17
C ARG A 146 18.31 5.81 -19.43
N PHE A 147 18.75 5.87 -20.67
CA PHE A 147 20.02 5.28 -21.10
C PHE A 147 20.96 6.40 -21.54
N ASP A 148 22.26 6.20 -21.32
CA ASP A 148 23.30 7.02 -21.91
C ASP A 148 23.58 6.60 -23.37
N ALA A 149 24.51 7.31 -24.03
CA ALA A 149 24.89 7.01 -25.41
C ALA A 149 25.49 5.60 -25.61
N ALA A 150 25.96 4.96 -24.53
CA ALA A 150 26.48 3.60 -24.53
C ALA A 150 25.40 2.55 -24.21
N GLY A 151 24.14 2.97 -24.04
CA GLY A 151 23.03 2.08 -23.70
C GLY A 151 23.02 1.63 -22.23
N LYS A 152 23.79 2.27 -21.35
CA LYS A 152 23.82 1.98 -19.93
C LYS A 152 22.74 2.81 -19.20
N ILE A 153 22.04 2.20 -18.26
CA ILE A 153 21.06 2.90 -17.42
C ILE A 153 21.74 4.02 -16.64
N GLN A 154 21.21 5.23 -16.75
CA GLN A 154 21.64 6.37 -15.95
C GLN A 154 21.03 6.27 -14.56
N GLU A 155 21.89 6.26 -13.53
CA GLU A 155 21.46 6.44 -12.15
C GLU A 155 20.96 7.89 -11.97
N THR A 156 19.80 8.05 -11.34
CA THR A 156 19.17 9.35 -11.04
C THR A 156 19.25 9.64 -9.56
#